data_df55bad3244a00ff9ae6a036b6fbf1b1
#
_entry.id   df55bad3244a00ff9ae6a036b6fbf1b1
#
_cell.length_a   1.000
_cell.length_b   1.000
_cell.length_c   1.000
_cell.angle_alpha   90.00
_cell.angle_beta   90.00
_cell.angle_gamma   90.00
#
_symmetry.space_group_name_H-M   'P 1'
#
loop_
_entity.id
_entity.type
_entity.pdbx_description
1 polymer ?
#
loop_
_entity_poly.entity_id
_entity_poly.type
_entity_poly.pdbx_seq_one_letter_code
_entity_poly.pdbx_strand_id
1 'polypeptide(L)'
;MTKINSGILGTGHSYPEGILTNADLERIVDTSDEWITSRTGIKQRRKAAPDEYTSQFAVRAAREAIARAGIEPADIDLILCATVTPDQILPSTGCLIQAELGAHKASAMDIVAACSGFLYGLTLADSMIRCGQSKHALVIGAEILTRYVDYTDRSTCVLFGDGAGAAVLGAVEEGRGILAARIRSDGRYEEQLFAPGGGTKGGFSAETIARGDHFFKMRGNELFKVAVRSMAEISREVLEEAGLTTTDVKLFIPHQANQRITDAVASKLDVDSSMVYSNIAMHGNTSSASIPIGLDECVESGKIQKGDVVLMASFGGGVTWGGVVMRW
;
A
#
# COMPACT_ATOMS: atom_id res chain seq x y z
N MET A 1 29.76 13.41 -9.12
CA MET A 1 29.08 12.12 -8.90
C MET A 1 28.13 11.90 -10.06
N THR A 2 28.18 10.77 -10.72
CA THR A 2 27.22 10.40 -11.76
C THR A 2 25.83 10.31 -11.13
N LYS A 3 24.83 10.95 -11.74
CA LYS A 3 23.43 10.91 -11.22
C LYS A 3 22.91 9.49 -11.40
N ILE A 4 22.65 8.79 -10.31
CA ILE A 4 22.05 7.45 -10.33
C ILE A 4 20.53 7.62 -10.48
N ASN A 5 19.93 6.99 -11.47
CA ASN A 5 18.49 6.84 -11.56
C ASN A 5 18.10 5.54 -10.88
N SER A 6 17.09 5.56 -10.02
CA SER A 6 16.56 4.36 -9.39
C SER A 6 15.22 4.00 -9.98
N GLY A 7 14.93 2.72 -10.08
CA GLY A 7 13.68 2.22 -10.61
C GLY A 7 13.39 0.81 -10.13
N ILE A 8 12.21 0.32 -10.42
CA ILE A 8 11.77 -1.01 -10.06
C ILE A 8 12.38 -2.03 -11.03
N LEU A 9 13.02 -3.05 -10.47
CA LEU A 9 13.66 -4.16 -11.18
C LEU A 9 12.77 -5.40 -11.22
N GLY A 10 11.93 -5.60 -10.19
CA GLY A 10 11.02 -6.72 -10.09
C GLY A 10 9.91 -6.43 -9.08
N THR A 11 8.76 -7.04 -9.29
CA THR A 11 7.56 -6.93 -8.45
C THR A 11 7.05 -8.31 -8.07
N GLY A 12 6.22 -8.38 -7.02
CA GLY A 12 5.57 -9.61 -6.63
C GLY A 12 4.43 -9.33 -5.67
N HIS A 13 3.46 -10.25 -5.58
CA HIS A 13 2.35 -10.14 -4.65
C HIS A 13 1.97 -11.46 -3.99
N SER A 14 1.20 -11.40 -2.93
CA SER A 14 0.67 -12.58 -2.25
C SER A 14 -0.64 -12.26 -1.55
N TYR A 15 -1.58 -13.19 -1.67
CA TYR A 15 -2.88 -13.13 -1.01
C TYR A 15 -3.10 -14.32 -0.08
N PRO A 16 -3.92 -14.18 0.98
CA PRO A 16 -4.54 -15.32 1.64
C PRO A 16 -5.45 -16.10 0.66
N GLU A 17 -5.57 -17.40 0.87
CA GLU A 17 -6.54 -18.22 0.12
C GLU A 17 -7.98 -17.93 0.55
N GLY A 18 -8.19 -17.61 1.84
CA GLY A 18 -9.50 -17.31 2.40
C GLY A 18 -10.16 -16.09 1.74
N ILE A 19 -11.44 -16.21 1.46
CA ILE A 19 -12.28 -15.16 0.89
C ILE A 19 -13.44 -14.88 1.85
N LEU A 20 -13.71 -13.61 2.09
CA LEU A 20 -14.88 -13.13 2.82
C LEU A 20 -15.75 -12.34 1.83
N THR A 21 -16.89 -12.90 1.47
CA THR A 21 -17.84 -12.30 0.51
C THR A 21 -18.78 -11.29 1.20
N ASN A 22 -19.46 -10.46 0.40
CA ASN A 22 -20.52 -9.59 0.94
C ASN A 22 -21.66 -10.42 1.54
N ALA A 23 -22.02 -11.56 0.92
CA ALA A 23 -23.03 -12.47 1.46
C ALA A 23 -22.65 -13.09 2.82
N ASP A 24 -21.35 -13.28 3.09
CA ASP A 24 -20.90 -13.70 4.43
C ASP A 24 -21.06 -12.57 5.45
N LEU A 25 -20.80 -11.33 5.05
CA LEU A 25 -20.97 -10.15 5.92
C LEU A 25 -22.44 -9.88 6.24
N GLU A 26 -23.38 -10.14 5.32
CA GLU A 26 -24.83 -10.04 5.58
C GLU A 26 -25.30 -10.92 6.75
N ARG A 27 -24.59 -12.02 7.03
CA ARG A 27 -24.89 -12.91 8.15
C ARG A 27 -24.33 -12.43 9.48
N ILE A 28 -23.43 -11.46 9.45
CA ILE A 28 -22.66 -10.99 10.63
C ILE A 28 -23.13 -9.61 11.09
N VAL A 29 -23.39 -8.70 10.14
CA VAL A 29 -23.74 -7.30 10.42
C VAL A 29 -24.88 -6.85 9.52
N ASP A 30 -25.66 -5.86 9.97
CA ASP A 30 -26.77 -5.28 9.20
C ASP A 30 -26.26 -4.53 7.95
N THR A 31 -26.18 -5.27 6.82
CA THR A 31 -25.69 -4.78 5.52
C THR A 31 -26.30 -5.59 4.37
N SER A 32 -25.96 -5.22 3.12
CA SER A 32 -26.31 -6.02 1.93
C SER A 32 -25.20 -5.90 0.87
N ASP A 33 -25.12 -6.89 -0.04
CA ASP A 33 -24.20 -6.84 -1.19
C ASP A 33 -24.42 -5.57 -2.02
N GLU A 34 -25.67 -5.19 -2.28
CA GLU A 34 -26.03 -3.97 -2.99
C GLU A 34 -25.49 -2.72 -2.27
N TRP A 35 -25.68 -2.66 -0.95
CA TRP A 35 -25.22 -1.53 -0.12
C TRP A 35 -23.69 -1.42 -0.15
N ILE A 36 -22.97 -2.54 0.05
CA ILE A 36 -21.51 -2.56 0.06
C ILE A 36 -20.97 -2.19 -1.33
N THR A 37 -21.45 -2.86 -2.38
CA THR A 37 -20.97 -2.67 -3.75
C THR A 37 -21.22 -1.25 -4.25
N SER A 38 -22.42 -0.70 -4.05
CA SER A 38 -22.75 0.66 -4.50
C SER A 38 -21.93 1.76 -3.80
N ARG A 39 -21.53 1.53 -2.55
CA ARG A 39 -20.78 2.51 -1.75
C ARG A 39 -19.28 2.39 -1.85
N THR A 40 -18.77 1.18 -2.09
CA THR A 40 -17.34 0.88 -2.00
C THR A 40 -16.74 0.30 -3.27
N GLY A 41 -17.55 -0.32 -4.11
CA GLY A 41 -17.11 -1.13 -5.24
C GLY A 41 -16.68 -2.55 -4.86
N ILE A 42 -16.64 -2.89 -3.55
CA ILE A 42 -16.12 -4.16 -3.06
C ILE A 42 -17.18 -5.26 -3.16
N LYS A 43 -16.81 -6.40 -3.74
CA LYS A 43 -17.65 -7.61 -3.82
C LYS A 43 -17.17 -8.69 -2.86
N GLN A 44 -15.86 -8.76 -2.65
CA GLN A 44 -15.23 -9.67 -1.72
C GLN A 44 -13.90 -9.09 -1.21
N ARG A 45 -13.32 -9.70 -0.18
CA ARG A 45 -11.97 -9.40 0.30
C ARG A 45 -11.24 -10.67 0.69
N ARG A 46 -9.92 -10.63 0.62
CA ARG A 46 -9.08 -11.71 1.11
C ARG A 46 -9.01 -11.65 2.63
N LYS A 47 -8.97 -12.83 3.26
CA LYS A 47 -8.93 -12.96 4.71
C LYS A 47 -7.95 -14.05 5.11
N ALA A 48 -6.93 -13.68 5.89
CA ALA A 48 -5.92 -14.59 6.41
C ALA A 48 -6.53 -15.59 7.41
N ALA A 49 -6.02 -16.82 7.39
CA ALA A 49 -6.33 -17.85 8.39
C ALA A 49 -5.73 -17.46 9.76
N PRO A 50 -6.26 -18.00 10.88
CA PRO A 50 -5.80 -17.62 12.22
C PRO A 50 -4.30 -17.83 12.47
N ASP A 51 -3.67 -18.78 11.80
CA ASP A 51 -2.26 -19.16 11.89
C ASP A 51 -1.37 -18.53 10.83
N GLU A 52 -1.91 -17.65 9.97
CA GLU A 52 -1.14 -16.87 9.00
C GLU A 52 -0.77 -15.50 9.58
N TYR A 53 0.43 -14.99 9.25
CA TYR A 53 0.99 -13.74 9.76
C TYR A 53 1.40 -12.81 8.61
N THR A 54 1.51 -11.51 8.89
CA THR A 54 1.85 -10.47 7.91
C THR A 54 3.19 -10.74 7.23
N SER A 55 4.20 -11.17 8.00
CA SER A 55 5.52 -11.50 7.47
C SER A 55 5.50 -12.63 6.45
N GLN A 56 4.61 -13.61 6.59
CA GLN A 56 4.53 -14.76 5.67
C GLN A 56 4.06 -14.32 4.27
N PHE A 57 3.06 -13.44 4.19
CA PHE A 57 2.61 -12.87 2.91
C PHE A 57 3.68 -11.96 2.33
N ALA A 58 4.31 -11.15 3.17
CA ALA A 58 5.41 -10.27 2.78
C ALA A 58 6.59 -11.05 2.18
N VAL A 59 7.00 -12.16 2.79
CA VAL A 59 8.08 -13.03 2.29
C VAL A 59 7.73 -13.67 0.95
N ARG A 60 6.47 -14.14 0.78
CA ARG A 60 6.03 -14.71 -0.51
C ARG A 60 6.10 -13.67 -1.63
N ALA A 61 5.56 -12.48 -1.42
CA ALA A 61 5.63 -11.37 -2.37
C ALA A 61 7.08 -10.95 -2.65
N ALA A 62 7.91 -10.87 -1.61
CA ALA A 62 9.33 -10.50 -1.72
C ALA A 62 10.13 -11.52 -2.54
N ARG A 63 9.95 -12.83 -2.32
CA ARG A 63 10.64 -13.88 -3.08
C ARG A 63 10.34 -13.76 -4.58
N GLU A 64 9.10 -13.49 -4.93
CA GLU A 64 8.70 -13.29 -6.31
C GLU A 64 9.34 -12.01 -6.92
N ALA A 65 9.29 -10.88 -6.19
CA ALA A 65 9.92 -9.65 -6.61
C ALA A 65 11.44 -9.80 -6.83
N ILE A 66 12.14 -10.50 -5.93
CA ILE A 66 13.58 -10.79 -6.01
C ILE A 66 13.89 -11.68 -7.23
N ALA A 67 13.10 -12.74 -7.44
CA ALA A 67 13.26 -13.63 -8.58
C ALA A 67 13.08 -12.89 -9.93
N ARG A 68 12.07 -12.03 -10.03
CA ARG A 68 11.82 -11.20 -11.24
C ARG A 68 12.86 -10.12 -11.44
N ALA A 69 13.46 -9.61 -10.36
CA ALA A 69 14.59 -8.69 -10.43
C ALA A 69 15.90 -9.37 -10.92
N GLY A 70 15.95 -10.70 -10.93
CA GLY A 70 17.12 -11.48 -11.34
C GLY A 70 18.31 -11.33 -10.40
N ILE A 71 18.06 -11.15 -9.10
CA ILE A 71 19.09 -11.02 -8.06
C ILE A 71 18.86 -12.07 -6.97
N GLU A 72 19.83 -12.21 -6.06
CA GLU A 72 19.71 -13.09 -4.91
C GLU A 72 19.31 -12.30 -3.65
N PRO A 73 18.68 -12.92 -2.65
CA PRO A 73 18.37 -12.26 -1.37
C PRO A 73 19.60 -11.61 -0.70
N ALA A 74 20.79 -12.19 -0.88
CA ALA A 74 22.05 -11.67 -0.35
C ALA A 74 22.50 -10.35 -1.00
N ASP A 75 21.90 -9.96 -2.13
CA ASP A 75 22.18 -8.71 -2.84
C ASP A 75 21.33 -7.54 -2.34
N ILE A 76 20.34 -7.80 -1.47
CA ILE A 76 19.51 -6.76 -0.87
C ILE A 76 20.28 -6.08 0.27
N ASP A 77 20.36 -4.75 0.23
CA ASP A 77 21.01 -3.91 1.24
C ASP A 77 20.02 -3.27 2.23
N LEU A 78 18.75 -3.12 1.78
CA LEU A 78 17.72 -2.41 2.52
C LEU A 78 16.37 -3.12 2.36
N ILE A 79 15.68 -3.34 3.47
CA ILE A 79 14.30 -3.84 3.53
C ILE A 79 13.44 -2.81 4.25
N LEU A 80 12.42 -2.29 3.55
CA LEU A 80 11.43 -1.37 4.07
C LEU A 80 10.06 -2.05 4.02
N CYS A 81 9.53 -2.44 5.18
CA CYS A 81 8.21 -3.04 5.30
C CYS A 81 7.19 -2.00 5.76
N ALA A 82 6.29 -1.59 4.89
CA ALA A 82 5.18 -0.73 5.23
C ALA A 82 4.03 -1.58 5.77
N THR A 83 3.73 -1.42 7.05
CA THR A 83 2.63 -2.13 7.73
C THR A 83 2.12 -1.38 8.95
N VAL A 84 0.82 -1.48 9.21
CA VAL A 84 0.18 -1.10 10.48
C VAL A 84 -0.33 -2.30 11.25
N THR A 85 -0.11 -3.50 10.70
CA THR A 85 -0.50 -4.79 11.27
C THR A 85 0.71 -5.72 11.38
N PRO A 86 1.77 -5.29 12.11
CA PRO A 86 2.97 -6.10 12.27
C PRO A 86 2.66 -7.42 12.98
N ASP A 87 3.49 -8.45 12.79
CA ASP A 87 3.37 -9.71 13.51
C ASP A 87 3.45 -9.50 15.03
N GLN A 88 4.27 -8.55 15.45
CA GLN A 88 4.51 -8.18 16.84
C GLN A 88 5.16 -6.78 16.90
N ILE A 89 5.16 -6.16 18.09
CA ILE A 89 5.73 -4.84 18.28
C ILE A 89 7.27 -4.84 18.11
N LEU A 90 7.94 -5.90 18.55
CA LEU A 90 9.39 -6.05 18.51
C LEU A 90 9.79 -7.54 18.44
N PRO A 91 10.72 -7.93 17.55
CA PRO A 91 11.37 -7.12 16.52
C PRO A 91 10.39 -6.64 15.43
N SER A 92 10.84 -5.70 14.57
CA SER A 92 10.06 -5.25 13.41
C SER A 92 9.76 -6.39 12.45
N THR A 93 8.64 -6.30 11.72
CA THR A 93 8.27 -7.25 10.66
C THR A 93 9.36 -7.32 9.58
N GLY A 94 9.98 -6.19 9.25
CA GLY A 94 11.12 -6.14 8.33
C GLY A 94 12.29 -7.02 8.76
N CYS A 95 12.59 -7.11 10.07
CA CYS A 95 13.64 -8.01 10.59
C CYS A 95 13.25 -9.48 10.47
N LEU A 96 11.97 -9.83 10.65
CA LEU A 96 11.48 -11.19 10.45
C LEU A 96 11.58 -11.59 8.97
N ILE A 97 11.18 -10.71 8.07
CA ILE A 97 11.30 -10.88 6.61
C ILE A 97 12.77 -11.05 6.21
N GLN A 98 13.68 -10.21 6.73
CA GLN A 98 15.12 -10.28 6.48
C GLN A 98 15.69 -11.66 6.81
N ALA A 99 15.35 -12.19 8.00
CA ALA A 99 15.80 -13.48 8.46
C ALA A 99 15.27 -14.63 7.58
N GLU A 100 13.98 -14.61 7.25
CA GLU A 100 13.33 -15.66 6.47
C GLU A 100 13.77 -15.67 4.99
N LEU A 101 14.15 -14.51 4.44
CA LEU A 101 14.73 -14.39 3.10
C LEU A 101 16.21 -14.79 3.06
N GLY A 102 16.90 -14.78 4.19
CA GLY A 102 18.35 -14.94 4.24
C GLY A 102 19.13 -13.71 3.79
N ALA A 103 18.49 -12.52 3.78
CA ALA A 103 19.11 -11.25 3.38
C ALA A 103 19.94 -10.62 4.51
N HIS A 104 20.85 -11.39 5.09
CA HIS A 104 21.52 -11.06 6.37
C HIS A 104 22.37 -9.79 6.37
N LYS A 105 22.68 -9.22 5.20
CA LYS A 105 23.42 -7.95 5.07
C LYS A 105 22.50 -6.73 5.02
N ALA A 106 21.21 -6.93 4.76
CA ALA A 106 20.26 -5.85 4.63
C ALA A 106 19.99 -5.14 5.97
N SER A 107 19.91 -3.83 5.96
CA SER A 107 19.23 -3.09 7.03
C SER A 107 17.73 -3.27 6.86
N ALA A 108 16.99 -3.54 7.94
CA ALA A 108 15.57 -3.82 7.88
C ALA A 108 14.79 -2.99 8.91
N MET A 109 13.66 -2.40 8.48
CA MET A 109 12.80 -1.61 9.35
C MET A 109 11.35 -1.59 8.85
N ASP A 110 10.43 -1.31 9.77
CA ASP A 110 9.03 -1.05 9.43
C ASP A 110 8.78 0.44 9.21
N ILE A 111 7.85 0.75 8.30
CA ILE A 111 7.34 2.11 8.04
C ILE A 111 5.86 2.13 8.44
N VAL A 112 5.52 3.00 9.41
CA VAL A 112 4.14 3.22 9.84
C VAL A 112 3.63 4.53 9.23
N ALA A 113 3.05 4.42 8.02
CA ALA A 113 2.43 5.53 7.30
C ALA A 113 1.07 5.12 6.70
N ALA A 114 0.42 4.13 7.31
CA ALA A 114 -0.85 3.55 6.89
C ALA A 114 -0.87 3.24 5.38
N CYS A 115 -1.97 3.55 4.69
CA CYS A 115 -2.13 3.23 3.27
C CYS A 115 -1.09 3.90 2.35
N SER A 116 -0.36 4.90 2.83
CA SER A 116 0.70 5.58 2.08
C SER A 116 2.08 4.94 2.27
N GLY A 117 2.18 3.94 3.15
CA GLY A 117 3.45 3.37 3.57
C GLY A 117 4.33 2.86 2.43
N PHE A 118 3.74 2.23 1.41
CA PHE A 118 4.50 1.76 0.24
C PHE A 118 5.13 2.92 -0.55
N LEU A 119 4.41 4.02 -0.79
CA LEU A 119 4.96 5.18 -1.49
C LEU A 119 6.01 5.92 -0.64
N TYR A 120 5.87 5.91 0.68
CA TYR A 120 6.91 6.36 1.60
C TYR A 120 8.17 5.50 1.45
N GLY A 121 8.00 4.17 1.42
CA GLY A 121 9.09 3.23 1.19
C GLY A 121 9.78 3.43 -0.16
N LEU A 122 9.03 3.62 -1.26
CA LEU A 122 9.59 3.92 -2.57
C LEU A 122 10.43 5.21 -2.55
N THR A 123 9.92 6.27 -1.92
CA THR A 123 10.60 7.57 -1.83
C THR A 123 11.91 7.47 -1.03
N LEU A 124 11.90 6.73 0.08
CA LEU A 124 13.08 6.50 0.90
C LEU A 124 14.10 5.63 0.16
N ALA A 125 13.67 4.54 -0.46
CA ALA A 125 14.53 3.64 -1.23
C ALA A 125 15.19 4.38 -2.41
N ASP A 126 14.42 5.17 -3.18
CA ASP A 126 14.94 6.02 -4.26
C ASP A 126 16.03 6.95 -3.75
N SER A 127 15.80 7.62 -2.63
CA SER A 127 16.77 8.53 -2.03
C SER A 127 18.05 7.82 -1.61
N MET A 128 17.95 6.65 -0.96
CA MET A 128 19.11 5.88 -0.49
C MET A 128 19.93 5.31 -1.67
N ILE A 129 19.27 4.88 -2.74
CA ILE A 129 19.96 4.40 -3.95
C ILE A 129 20.65 5.56 -4.66
N ARG A 130 19.98 6.71 -4.84
CA ARG A 130 20.57 7.90 -5.48
C ARG A 130 21.77 8.47 -4.72
N CYS A 131 21.74 8.36 -3.38
CA CYS A 131 22.88 8.76 -2.54
C CYS A 131 24.00 7.71 -2.46
N GLY A 132 23.83 6.54 -3.09
CA GLY A 132 24.80 5.44 -3.07
C GLY A 132 24.90 4.70 -1.73
N GLN A 133 23.93 4.88 -0.83
CA GLN A 133 23.88 4.18 0.45
C GLN A 133 23.27 2.78 0.34
N SER A 134 22.50 2.51 -0.69
CA SER A 134 21.96 1.20 -1.01
C SER A 134 22.11 0.95 -2.51
N LYS A 135 22.38 -0.30 -2.87
CA LYS A 135 22.43 -0.75 -4.28
C LYS A 135 21.08 -1.35 -4.68
N HIS A 136 20.53 -2.21 -3.82
CA HIS A 136 19.22 -2.81 -4.01
C HIS A 136 18.38 -2.65 -2.75
N ALA A 137 17.18 -2.11 -2.92
CA ALA A 137 16.20 -1.95 -1.84
C ALA A 137 14.96 -2.79 -2.13
N LEU A 138 14.49 -3.52 -1.14
CA LEU A 138 13.22 -4.24 -1.16
C LEU A 138 12.19 -3.41 -0.40
N VAL A 139 11.14 -2.96 -1.08
CA VAL A 139 10.02 -2.21 -0.49
C VAL A 139 8.78 -3.08 -0.53
N ILE A 140 8.15 -3.26 0.63
CA ILE A 140 7.02 -4.15 0.82
C ILE A 140 5.87 -3.35 1.43
N GLY A 141 4.65 -3.56 0.97
CA GLY A 141 3.42 -3.22 1.66
C GLY A 141 2.72 -4.52 2.06
N ALA A 142 2.45 -4.74 3.33
CA ALA A 142 1.87 -5.99 3.82
C ALA A 142 0.93 -5.76 5.01
N GLU A 143 -0.27 -6.35 4.94
CA GLU A 143 -1.30 -6.12 5.96
C GLU A 143 -2.18 -7.35 6.19
N ILE A 144 -2.58 -7.56 7.45
CA ILE A 144 -3.70 -8.41 7.86
C ILE A 144 -4.70 -7.55 8.63
N LEU A 145 -5.47 -6.75 7.89
CA LEU A 145 -6.40 -5.75 8.46
C LEU A 145 -7.68 -6.39 9.00
N THR A 146 -8.06 -7.56 8.48
CA THR A 146 -9.30 -8.25 8.89
C THR A 146 -9.30 -8.66 10.35
N ARG A 147 -8.15 -8.65 11.04
CA ARG A 147 -8.01 -8.88 12.48
C ARG A 147 -8.23 -7.65 13.35
N TYR A 148 -8.18 -6.47 12.73
CA TYR A 148 -8.26 -5.17 13.40
C TYR A 148 -9.57 -4.42 13.12
N VAL A 149 -10.57 -5.11 12.56
CA VAL A 149 -11.91 -4.57 12.33
C VAL A 149 -12.92 -5.14 13.32
N ASP A 150 -13.82 -4.29 13.75
CA ASP A 150 -14.98 -4.69 14.57
C ASP A 150 -16.08 -5.17 13.62
N TYR A 151 -16.36 -6.46 13.63
CA TYR A 151 -17.41 -7.06 12.78
C TYR A 151 -18.85 -6.69 13.21
N THR A 152 -19.01 -5.87 14.26
CA THR A 152 -20.29 -5.24 14.61
C THR A 152 -20.42 -3.82 14.04
N ASP A 153 -19.32 -3.23 13.54
CA ASP A 153 -19.28 -1.91 12.90
C ASP A 153 -19.19 -2.03 11.37
N ARG A 154 -20.34 -1.93 10.70
CA ARG A 154 -20.39 -1.97 9.22
C ARG A 154 -19.66 -0.83 8.51
N SER A 155 -19.26 0.22 9.21
CA SER A 155 -18.54 1.34 8.62
C SER A 155 -17.09 0.97 8.29
N THR A 156 -16.54 -0.04 8.95
CA THR A 156 -15.14 -0.49 8.80
C THR A 156 -15.04 -1.93 8.31
N CYS A 157 -15.82 -2.88 8.85
CA CYS A 157 -15.65 -4.31 8.57
C CYS A 157 -15.91 -4.71 7.11
N VAL A 158 -16.65 -3.90 6.37
CA VAL A 158 -16.96 -4.15 4.95
C VAL A 158 -15.83 -3.70 4.00
N LEU A 159 -14.81 -2.98 4.49
CA LEU A 159 -13.81 -2.32 3.64
C LEU A 159 -12.55 -3.14 3.46
N PHE A 160 -11.98 -3.59 4.57
CA PHE A 160 -10.60 -4.04 4.62
C PHE A 160 -10.41 -5.50 4.21
N GLY A 161 -9.32 -5.76 3.52
CA GLY A 161 -8.82 -7.08 3.17
C GLY A 161 -7.33 -7.23 3.46
N ASP A 162 -6.81 -8.43 3.30
CA ASP A 162 -5.45 -8.84 3.64
C ASP A 162 -4.64 -9.13 2.37
N GLY A 163 -3.33 -8.88 2.44
CA GLY A 163 -2.42 -9.17 1.36
C GLY A 163 -1.06 -8.47 1.50
N ALA A 164 -0.17 -8.80 0.59
CA ALA A 164 1.14 -8.17 0.49
C ALA A 164 1.54 -7.96 -0.96
N GLY A 165 2.27 -6.88 -1.22
CA GLY A 165 2.95 -6.65 -2.47
C GLY A 165 4.35 -6.11 -2.22
N ALA A 166 5.27 -6.38 -3.14
CA ALA A 166 6.67 -6.03 -3.00
C ALA A 166 7.26 -5.50 -4.31
N ALA A 167 8.26 -4.65 -4.19
CA ALA A 167 9.07 -4.19 -5.30
C ALA A 167 10.55 -4.17 -4.90
N VAL A 168 11.42 -4.67 -5.78
CA VAL A 168 12.87 -4.50 -5.69
C VAL A 168 13.26 -3.28 -6.52
N LEU A 169 13.97 -2.34 -5.90
CA LEU A 169 14.52 -1.16 -6.54
C LEU A 169 16.04 -1.30 -6.69
N GLY A 170 16.55 -0.72 -7.76
CA GLY A 170 17.99 -0.60 -8.01
C GLY A 170 18.28 0.46 -9.06
N ALA A 171 19.54 0.56 -9.47
CA ALA A 171 19.96 1.47 -10.53
C ALA A 171 19.36 1.06 -11.87
N VAL A 172 18.87 2.04 -12.64
CA VAL A 172 18.32 1.85 -13.98
C VAL A 172 18.93 2.83 -14.98
N GLU A 173 18.69 2.59 -16.27
CA GLU A 173 19.15 3.43 -17.37
C GLU A 173 18.63 4.87 -17.23
N GLU A 174 19.36 5.82 -17.80
CA GLU A 174 18.92 7.22 -17.84
C GLU A 174 17.54 7.36 -18.53
N GLY A 175 16.69 8.20 -17.97
CA GLY A 175 15.31 8.41 -18.44
C GLY A 175 14.29 7.37 -17.98
N ARG A 176 14.72 6.32 -17.28
CA ARG A 176 13.85 5.32 -16.62
C ARG A 176 13.83 5.49 -15.11
N GLY A 177 12.92 4.79 -14.48
CA GLY A 177 12.76 4.72 -13.02
C GLY A 177 11.88 5.82 -12.47
N ILE A 178 12.08 6.13 -11.19
CA ILE A 178 11.32 7.15 -10.48
C ILE A 178 11.74 8.53 -10.99
N LEU A 179 10.81 9.25 -11.60
CA LEU A 179 11.05 10.59 -12.15
C LEU A 179 10.83 11.65 -11.08
N ALA A 180 9.75 11.53 -10.30
CA ALA A 180 9.48 12.36 -9.13
C ALA A 180 8.70 11.58 -8.08
N ALA A 181 8.95 11.90 -6.80
CA ALA A 181 8.27 11.31 -5.65
C ALA A 181 8.10 12.35 -4.56
N ARG A 182 6.90 12.41 -3.96
CA ARG A 182 6.58 13.30 -2.84
C ARG A 182 5.75 12.59 -1.80
N ILE A 183 6.06 12.85 -0.54
CA ILE A 183 5.32 12.35 0.62
C ILE A 183 4.99 13.52 1.56
N ARG A 184 3.83 13.46 2.22
CA ARG A 184 3.34 14.49 3.13
C ARG A 184 2.50 13.88 4.24
N SER A 185 2.37 14.59 5.34
CA SER A 185 1.49 14.22 6.46
C SER A 185 0.87 15.45 7.11
N ASP A 186 -0.28 15.25 7.78
CA ASP A 186 -0.92 16.26 8.60
C ASP A 186 -1.54 15.62 9.86
N GLY A 187 -0.84 15.71 10.97
CA GLY A 187 -1.25 15.12 12.25
C GLY A 187 -2.50 15.76 12.87
N ARG A 188 -2.99 16.89 12.37
CA ARG A 188 -4.24 17.52 12.85
C ARG A 188 -5.49 16.65 12.60
N TYR A 189 -5.37 15.66 11.72
CA TYR A 189 -6.44 14.72 11.34
C TYR A 189 -6.29 13.35 12.03
N GLU A 190 -5.55 13.25 13.15
CA GLU A 190 -5.24 11.97 13.83
C GLU A 190 -6.48 11.12 14.14
N GLU A 191 -7.62 11.75 14.48
CA GLU A 191 -8.87 11.07 14.83
C GLU A 191 -9.72 10.63 13.63
N GLN A 192 -9.28 10.83 12.39
CA GLN A 192 -10.09 10.47 11.22
C GLN A 192 -10.02 8.96 10.89
N LEU A 193 -8.85 8.34 11.12
CA LEU A 193 -8.64 6.90 11.01
C LEU A 193 -7.53 6.50 12.00
N PHE A 194 -7.89 5.79 13.06
CA PHE A 194 -6.98 5.48 14.15
C PHE A 194 -7.40 4.20 14.89
N ALA A 195 -6.47 3.63 15.67
CA ALA A 195 -6.73 2.60 16.67
C ALA A 195 -6.46 3.20 18.06
N PRO A 196 -7.45 3.27 18.96
CA PRO A 196 -7.27 3.93 20.27
C PRO A 196 -6.35 3.17 21.21
N GLY A 197 -6.28 1.85 21.10
CA GLY A 197 -5.50 0.96 21.98
C GLY A 197 -4.26 0.41 21.34
N GLY A 198 -3.50 -0.37 22.10
CA GLY A 198 -2.31 -1.08 21.62
C GLY A 198 -1.02 -0.26 21.67
N GLY A 199 -1.08 1.04 21.96
CA GLY A 199 0.07 1.91 22.17
C GLY A 199 0.21 2.37 23.62
N THR A 200 1.19 3.22 23.90
CA THR A 200 1.43 3.75 25.26
C THR A 200 0.30 4.64 25.77
N LYS A 201 -0.47 5.29 24.89
CA LYS A 201 -1.62 6.13 25.24
C LYS A 201 -2.82 5.30 25.72
N GLY A 202 -3.13 4.16 25.06
CA GLY A 202 -4.26 3.30 25.39
C GLY A 202 -3.88 2.03 26.17
N GLY A 203 -2.65 1.59 26.05
CA GLY A 203 -2.14 0.37 26.72
C GLY A 203 -2.80 -0.92 26.26
N PHE A 204 -2.49 -1.99 26.99
CA PHE A 204 -3.09 -3.31 26.86
C PHE A 204 -3.65 -3.72 28.20
N SER A 205 -4.97 -3.73 28.36
CA SER A 205 -5.67 -4.22 29.55
C SER A 205 -6.94 -4.95 29.13
N ALA A 206 -7.50 -5.74 30.05
CA ALA A 206 -8.79 -6.41 29.81
C ALA A 206 -9.90 -5.39 29.48
N GLU A 207 -9.83 -4.20 30.07
CA GLU A 207 -10.80 -3.12 29.83
C GLU A 207 -10.66 -2.52 28.43
N THR A 208 -9.42 -2.27 27.95
CA THR A 208 -9.19 -1.74 26.59
C THR A 208 -9.59 -2.73 25.52
N ILE A 209 -9.38 -4.02 25.77
CA ILE A 209 -9.83 -5.11 24.90
C ILE A 209 -11.37 -5.18 24.89
N ALA A 210 -12.01 -5.15 26.06
CA ALA A 210 -13.46 -5.20 26.16
C ALA A 210 -14.17 -4.01 25.48
N ARG A 211 -13.54 -2.83 25.44
CA ARG A 211 -14.02 -1.67 24.69
C ARG A 211 -13.77 -1.74 23.20
N GLY A 212 -13.01 -2.73 22.71
CA GLY A 212 -12.62 -2.83 21.31
C GLY A 212 -11.64 -1.74 20.87
N ASP A 213 -10.81 -1.23 21.79
CA ASP A 213 -9.86 -0.15 21.51
C ASP A 213 -8.73 -0.58 20.54
N HIS A 214 -8.57 -1.88 20.32
CA HIS A 214 -7.65 -2.46 19.33
C HIS A 214 -8.21 -2.42 17.89
N PHE A 215 -9.50 -2.13 17.70
CA PHE A 215 -10.10 -2.02 16.39
C PHE A 215 -9.93 -0.63 15.77
N PHE A 216 -9.80 -0.58 14.46
CA PHE A 216 -9.78 0.67 13.72
C PHE A 216 -11.11 1.41 13.83
N LYS A 217 -11.01 2.71 14.08
CA LYS A 217 -12.14 3.65 14.10
C LYS A 217 -11.97 4.63 12.95
N MET A 218 -13.06 4.94 12.23
CA MET A 218 -12.99 5.79 11.03
C MET A 218 -14.14 6.81 11.00
N ARG A 219 -13.80 8.07 10.68
CA ARG A 219 -14.74 9.17 10.40
C ARG A 219 -14.78 9.46 8.89
N GLY A 220 -15.49 8.63 8.12
CA GLY A 220 -15.36 8.52 6.68
C GLY A 220 -15.71 9.76 5.85
N ASN A 221 -16.65 10.61 6.28
CA ASN A 221 -17.14 11.74 5.45
C ASN A 221 -16.10 12.85 5.26
N GLU A 222 -15.37 13.22 6.32
CA GLU A 222 -14.32 14.23 6.26
C GLU A 222 -13.08 13.65 5.55
N LEU A 223 -12.76 12.40 5.87
CA LEU A 223 -11.64 11.68 5.29
C LEU A 223 -11.73 11.63 3.76
N PHE A 224 -12.94 11.40 3.20
CA PHE A 224 -13.19 11.37 1.76
C PHE A 224 -12.75 12.66 1.06
N LYS A 225 -13.17 13.82 1.58
CA LYS A 225 -12.88 15.13 0.97
C LYS A 225 -11.38 15.43 0.98
N VAL A 226 -10.73 15.16 2.12
CA VAL A 226 -9.29 15.38 2.28
C VAL A 226 -8.51 14.42 1.38
N ALA A 227 -8.89 13.14 1.31
CA ALA A 227 -8.24 12.15 0.46
C ALA A 227 -8.28 12.53 -1.02
N VAL A 228 -9.47 12.85 -1.55
CA VAL A 228 -9.61 13.23 -2.97
C VAL A 228 -8.80 14.48 -3.31
N ARG A 229 -8.81 15.48 -2.43
CA ARG A 229 -8.02 16.69 -2.65
C ARG A 229 -6.53 16.39 -2.62
N SER A 230 -6.04 15.74 -1.55
CA SER A 230 -4.60 15.51 -1.34
C SER A 230 -4.00 14.57 -2.39
N MET A 231 -4.73 13.51 -2.79
CA MET A 231 -4.27 12.62 -3.86
C MET A 231 -4.20 13.34 -5.21
N ALA A 232 -5.19 14.16 -5.55
CA ALA A 232 -5.17 14.90 -6.81
C ALA A 232 -4.08 16.00 -6.83
N GLU A 233 -3.87 16.70 -5.72
CA GLU A 233 -2.83 17.73 -5.61
C GLU A 233 -1.44 17.13 -5.71
N ILE A 234 -1.13 16.07 -4.95
CA ILE A 234 0.18 15.43 -4.97
C ILE A 234 0.48 14.78 -6.33
N SER A 235 -0.54 14.25 -7.02
CA SER A 235 -0.40 13.70 -8.38
C SER A 235 0.03 14.76 -9.39
N ARG A 236 -0.59 15.96 -9.36
CA ARG A 236 -0.18 17.08 -10.21
C ARG A 236 1.24 17.54 -9.89
N GLU A 237 1.56 17.65 -8.61
CA GLU A 237 2.88 18.10 -8.15
C GLU A 237 4.00 17.19 -8.67
N VAL A 238 3.86 15.86 -8.56
CA VAL A 238 4.89 14.94 -9.06
C VAL A 238 4.96 14.89 -10.59
N LEU A 239 3.85 15.07 -11.30
CA LEU A 239 3.84 15.20 -12.76
C LEU A 239 4.56 16.47 -13.20
N GLU A 240 4.23 17.62 -12.60
CA GLU A 240 4.85 18.92 -12.88
C GLU A 240 6.37 18.86 -12.63
N GLU A 241 6.79 18.29 -11.52
CA GLU A 241 8.21 18.13 -11.19
C GLU A 241 8.95 17.25 -12.20
N ALA A 242 8.28 16.23 -12.73
CA ALA A 242 8.82 15.37 -13.79
C ALA A 242 8.76 16.02 -15.19
N GLY A 243 8.19 17.21 -15.33
CA GLY A 243 7.94 17.85 -16.64
C GLY A 243 6.89 17.14 -17.47
N LEU A 244 5.94 16.46 -16.82
CA LEU A 244 4.88 15.67 -17.43
C LEU A 244 3.49 16.26 -17.13
N THR A 245 2.51 15.81 -17.90
CA THR A 245 1.09 16.11 -17.71
C THR A 245 0.28 14.82 -17.54
N THR A 246 -1.00 14.93 -17.23
CA THR A 246 -1.89 13.77 -17.15
C THR A 246 -2.04 13.04 -18.49
N THR A 247 -1.83 13.71 -19.62
CA THR A 247 -1.88 13.10 -20.96
C THR A 247 -0.69 12.20 -21.27
N ASP A 248 0.41 12.34 -20.53
CA ASP A 248 1.59 11.48 -20.65
C ASP A 248 1.44 10.16 -19.86
N VAL A 249 0.47 10.11 -18.93
CA VAL A 249 0.25 8.96 -18.07
C VAL A 249 -0.37 7.81 -18.86
N LYS A 250 0.29 6.67 -18.89
CA LYS A 250 -0.25 5.44 -19.46
C LYS A 250 -1.18 4.72 -18.48
N LEU A 251 -0.82 4.70 -17.20
CA LEU A 251 -1.56 4.02 -16.16
C LEU A 251 -1.50 4.78 -14.84
N PHE A 252 -2.65 4.99 -14.23
CA PHE A 252 -2.80 5.50 -12.87
C PHE A 252 -3.19 4.37 -11.93
N ILE A 253 -2.35 4.11 -10.93
CA ILE A 253 -2.57 3.09 -9.88
C ILE A 253 -2.77 3.81 -8.55
N PRO A 254 -4.00 4.23 -8.21
CA PRO A 254 -4.29 4.83 -6.91
C PRO A 254 -4.36 3.77 -5.82
N HIS A 255 -4.16 4.18 -4.57
CA HIS A 255 -4.54 3.38 -3.42
C HIS A 255 -6.02 2.94 -3.52
N GLN A 256 -6.27 1.65 -3.28
CA GLN A 256 -7.57 1.00 -3.40
C GLN A 256 -8.37 1.13 -2.09
N ALA A 257 -8.69 2.36 -1.69
CA ALA A 257 -9.46 2.63 -0.46
C ALA A 257 -10.96 2.38 -0.65
N ASN A 258 -11.49 2.89 -1.75
CA ASN A 258 -12.92 2.90 -2.10
C ASN A 258 -13.05 3.37 -3.55
N GLN A 259 -13.84 2.68 -4.36
CA GLN A 259 -14.01 3.00 -5.79
C GLN A 259 -14.45 4.46 -6.01
N ARG A 260 -15.32 4.98 -5.14
CA ARG A 260 -15.78 6.38 -5.24
C ARG A 260 -14.65 7.40 -5.03
N ILE A 261 -13.66 7.10 -4.19
CA ILE A 261 -12.47 7.95 -4.03
C ILE A 261 -11.65 7.89 -5.31
N THR A 262 -11.39 6.70 -5.83
CA THR A 262 -10.66 6.48 -7.09
C THR A 262 -11.29 7.27 -8.24
N ASP A 263 -12.61 7.14 -8.43
CA ASP A 263 -13.34 7.84 -9.49
C ASP A 263 -13.29 9.37 -9.32
N ALA A 264 -13.44 9.86 -8.09
CA ALA A 264 -13.37 11.30 -7.79
C ALA A 264 -11.96 11.88 -8.02
N VAL A 265 -10.91 11.13 -7.70
CA VAL A 265 -9.51 11.54 -7.96
C VAL A 265 -9.24 11.55 -9.45
N ALA A 266 -9.62 10.50 -10.18
CA ALA A 266 -9.46 10.42 -11.63
C ALA A 266 -10.18 11.58 -12.35
N SER A 267 -11.44 11.83 -11.98
CA SER A 267 -12.20 12.98 -12.49
C SER A 267 -11.54 14.32 -12.20
N LYS A 268 -10.99 14.50 -10.97
CA LYS A 268 -10.32 15.75 -10.59
C LYS A 268 -8.98 15.94 -11.31
N LEU A 269 -8.33 14.86 -11.74
CA LEU A 269 -7.09 14.86 -12.54
C LEU A 269 -7.35 14.95 -14.04
N ASP A 270 -8.59 14.82 -14.47
CA ASP A 270 -8.96 14.69 -15.89
C ASP A 270 -8.26 13.48 -16.56
N VAL A 271 -8.19 12.37 -15.83
CA VAL A 271 -7.63 11.09 -16.29
C VAL A 271 -8.77 10.20 -16.76
N ASP A 272 -8.67 9.66 -17.98
CA ASP A 272 -9.67 8.73 -18.51
C ASP A 272 -9.76 7.47 -17.64
N SER A 273 -10.97 6.98 -17.40
CA SER A 273 -11.21 5.82 -16.56
C SER A 273 -10.52 4.54 -17.06
N SER A 274 -10.27 4.42 -18.37
CA SER A 274 -9.53 3.29 -18.96
C SER A 274 -8.06 3.26 -18.56
N MET A 275 -7.50 4.39 -18.12
CA MET A 275 -6.13 4.51 -17.61
C MET A 275 -6.05 4.27 -16.09
N VAL A 276 -7.16 4.10 -15.40
CA VAL A 276 -7.21 3.90 -13.95
C VAL A 276 -7.29 2.43 -13.63
N TYR A 277 -6.31 1.93 -12.90
CA TYR A 277 -6.33 0.54 -12.43
C TYR A 277 -7.16 0.41 -11.15
N SER A 278 -8.00 -0.63 -11.10
CA SER A 278 -8.73 -0.99 -9.90
C SER A 278 -8.88 -2.50 -9.78
N ASN A 279 -8.56 -3.04 -8.60
CA ASN A 279 -8.79 -4.43 -8.20
C ASN A 279 -9.61 -4.52 -6.90
N ILE A 280 -10.12 -3.38 -6.43
CA ILE A 280 -10.82 -3.26 -5.15
C ILE A 280 -12.02 -4.20 -5.01
N ALA A 281 -12.69 -4.49 -6.12
CA ALA A 281 -13.84 -5.40 -6.13
C ALA A 281 -13.50 -6.80 -5.61
N MET A 282 -12.28 -7.27 -5.83
CA MET A 282 -11.84 -8.63 -5.52
C MET A 282 -11.03 -8.73 -4.23
N HIS A 283 -10.37 -7.64 -3.82
CA HIS A 283 -9.42 -7.68 -2.70
C HIS A 283 -9.81 -6.78 -1.53
N GLY A 284 -10.75 -5.85 -1.74
CA GLY A 284 -11.07 -4.82 -0.77
C GLY A 284 -9.91 -3.85 -0.59
N ASN A 285 -9.92 -3.12 0.52
CA ASN A 285 -8.85 -2.21 0.88
C ASN A 285 -7.75 -2.96 1.64
N THR A 286 -6.62 -3.21 0.99
CA THR A 286 -5.42 -3.85 1.57
C THR A 286 -4.40 -2.83 2.06
N SER A 287 -4.80 -1.57 2.35
CA SER A 287 -3.94 -0.50 2.88
C SER A 287 -2.65 -0.31 2.10
N SER A 288 -1.48 -0.43 2.77
CA SER A 288 -0.15 -0.26 2.18
C SER A 288 0.16 -1.24 1.04
N ALA A 289 -0.49 -2.42 1.06
CA ALA A 289 -0.30 -3.46 0.05
C ALA A 289 -1.03 -3.18 -1.28
N SER A 290 -2.02 -2.28 -1.29
CA SER A 290 -2.91 -2.10 -2.45
C SER A 290 -2.20 -1.65 -3.73
N ILE A 291 -1.28 -0.69 -3.62
CA ILE A 291 -0.52 -0.20 -4.78
C ILE A 291 0.48 -1.24 -5.29
N PRO A 292 1.36 -1.85 -4.47
CA PRO A 292 2.31 -2.83 -4.99
C PRO A 292 1.63 -4.08 -5.54
N ILE A 293 0.50 -4.52 -4.98
CA ILE A 293 -0.32 -5.59 -5.55
C ILE A 293 -0.83 -5.18 -6.94
N GLY A 294 -1.49 -4.01 -7.03
CA GLY A 294 -2.02 -3.51 -8.30
C GLY A 294 -0.93 -3.28 -9.35
N LEU A 295 0.26 -2.85 -8.93
CA LEU A 295 1.41 -2.69 -9.81
C LEU A 295 1.85 -4.05 -10.39
N ASP A 296 1.99 -5.06 -9.54
CA ASP A 296 2.41 -6.39 -9.96
C ASP A 296 1.38 -7.05 -10.89
N GLU A 297 0.10 -6.98 -10.57
CA GLU A 297 -0.98 -7.47 -11.44
C GLU A 297 -0.99 -6.77 -12.82
N CYS A 298 -0.65 -5.48 -12.86
CA CYS A 298 -0.54 -4.74 -14.11
C CYS A 298 0.69 -5.16 -14.93
N VAL A 299 1.80 -5.49 -14.27
CA VAL A 299 3.00 -6.04 -14.92
C VAL A 299 2.72 -7.42 -15.50
N GLU A 300 2.16 -8.34 -14.69
CA GLU A 300 1.82 -9.70 -15.11
C GLU A 300 0.84 -9.74 -16.29
N SER A 301 -0.17 -8.87 -16.25
CA SER A 301 -1.16 -8.79 -17.32
C SER A 301 -0.69 -8.03 -18.56
N GLY A 302 0.56 -7.51 -18.57
CA GLY A 302 1.12 -6.76 -19.69
C GLY A 302 0.50 -5.38 -19.91
N LYS A 303 -0.23 -4.84 -18.92
CA LYS A 303 -0.80 -3.48 -18.96
C LYS A 303 0.26 -2.41 -18.85
N ILE A 304 1.41 -2.74 -18.27
CA ILE A 304 2.59 -1.87 -18.17
C ILE A 304 3.68 -2.46 -19.06
N GLN A 305 4.26 -1.62 -19.93
CA GLN A 305 5.36 -1.97 -20.82
C GLN A 305 6.54 -1.00 -20.63
N LYS A 306 7.74 -1.43 -21.07
CA LYS A 306 8.94 -0.59 -20.99
C LYS A 306 8.70 0.77 -21.69
N GLY A 307 8.95 1.85 -20.94
CA GLY A 307 8.79 3.23 -21.40
C GLY A 307 7.48 3.87 -20.97
N ASP A 308 6.50 3.10 -20.51
CA ASP A 308 5.22 3.64 -20.04
C ASP A 308 5.39 4.52 -18.80
N VAL A 309 4.64 5.60 -18.74
CA VAL A 309 4.56 6.46 -17.55
C VAL A 309 3.46 5.94 -16.62
N VAL A 310 3.88 5.58 -15.41
CA VAL A 310 2.99 5.09 -14.36
C VAL A 310 2.91 6.14 -13.24
N LEU A 311 1.70 6.56 -12.92
CA LEU A 311 1.39 7.44 -11.79
C LEU A 311 0.81 6.62 -10.65
N MET A 312 1.29 6.83 -9.43
CA MET A 312 0.78 6.22 -8.21
C MET A 312 0.46 7.32 -7.20
N ALA A 313 -0.68 7.22 -6.51
CA ALA A 313 -1.05 8.15 -5.45
C ALA A 313 -1.77 7.42 -4.33
N SER A 314 -1.48 7.80 -3.09
CA SER A 314 -2.08 7.21 -1.90
C SER A 314 -2.47 8.26 -0.88
N PHE A 315 -3.40 7.85 0.00
CA PHE A 315 -3.81 8.60 1.17
C PHE A 315 -4.17 7.61 2.29
N GLY A 316 -3.75 7.88 3.52
CA GLY A 316 -3.94 6.98 4.65
C GLY A 316 -4.14 7.70 5.98
N GLY A 317 -4.39 6.90 7.01
CA GLY A 317 -4.49 7.41 8.39
C GLY A 317 -3.23 8.15 8.83
N GLY A 318 -3.44 9.12 9.73
CA GLY A 318 -2.36 9.93 10.26
C GLY A 318 -2.62 11.44 10.20
N VAL A 319 -3.11 12.14 9.17
CA VAL A 319 -3.20 11.57 7.82
C VAL A 319 -1.85 11.64 7.11
N THR A 320 -1.64 10.70 6.21
CA THR A 320 -0.45 10.62 5.35
C THR A 320 -0.87 10.55 3.89
N TRP A 321 -0.07 11.09 2.96
CA TRP A 321 -0.29 10.90 1.54
C TRP A 321 1.01 10.95 0.75
N GLY A 322 0.99 10.41 -0.44
CA GLY A 322 2.13 10.39 -1.33
C GLY A 322 1.75 10.26 -2.78
N GLY A 323 2.64 10.72 -3.64
CA GLY A 323 2.58 10.56 -5.09
C GLY A 323 3.94 10.15 -5.63
N VAL A 324 3.94 9.26 -6.61
CA VAL A 324 5.13 8.83 -7.34
C VAL A 324 4.78 8.75 -8.82
N VAL A 325 5.60 9.35 -9.66
CA VAL A 325 5.55 9.14 -11.11
C VAL A 325 6.86 8.51 -11.55
N MET A 326 6.73 7.48 -12.36
CA MET A 326 7.88 6.73 -12.87
C MET A 326 7.73 6.38 -14.34
N ARG A 327 8.85 6.16 -15.01
CA ARG A 327 8.92 5.56 -16.34
C ARG A 327 9.38 4.11 -16.20
N TRP A 328 8.51 3.22 -16.60
CA TRP A 328 8.73 1.78 -16.47
C TRP A 328 9.88 1.24 -17.32
#